data_8ddf49e0e63ea0817a609babcc632866
#
_entry.id   8ddf49e0e63ea0817a609babcc632866
#
_cell.length_a   1.000
_cell.length_b   1.000
_cell.length_c   1.000
_cell.angle_alpha   90.00
_cell.angle_beta   90.00
_cell.angle_gamma   90.00
#
_symmetry.space_group_name_H-M   'P 1'
#
loop_
_entity.id
_entity.type
_entity.pdbx_description
1 polymer ?
#
loop_
_entity_poly.entity_id
_entity_poly.type
_entity_poly.pdbx_seq_one_letter_code
_entity_poly.pdbx_strand_id
1 'polypeptide(L)'
;MLVDMPLDRLREYRPEPEEPADFDAFWKQTLDDAAGRPIDTRFAPYDARLATVEVQDVTFSGWGGQPVKAWLLLPRHRTGPLPAVVQYIGYNGGRGIPYEWLTWSAAGYAHLIMDNRGQGGGGKTVSETPDIAPEGHGSSAPGFLTRGIEDPAKHYYRRLITDAVRAVDAVRSSPDVDADRVAVVGGSQGGGLALAVAGLRADLSAAIADVPFLSHFRRASQITDNGPYAEIARWLKGHRFETETAIGTLSYFDAVNFAARATCPAWFSVALMDNICPPSTVFAAYHAYAGPAEIEVFTYNGHEGGAEYDLPRKLNALAGAFGRDA
;
A
#
# COMPACT_ATOMS: atom_id res chain seq x y z
N MET A 1 -17.27 -18.46 8.54
CA MET A 1 -18.19 -18.71 7.39
C MET A 1 -17.56 -18.09 6.15
N LEU A 2 -17.61 -18.75 5.01
CA LEU A 2 -17.20 -18.12 3.76
C LEU A 2 -18.10 -16.91 3.48
N VAL A 3 -17.49 -15.79 3.14
CA VAL A 3 -18.20 -14.50 3.04
C VAL A 3 -18.48 -14.06 1.61
N ASP A 4 -17.94 -14.81 0.63
CA ASP A 4 -18.01 -14.46 -0.79
C ASP A 4 -18.25 -15.73 -1.63
N MET A 5 -17.87 -15.72 -2.90
CA MET A 5 -17.98 -16.84 -3.82
C MET A 5 -17.17 -18.06 -3.34
N PRO A 6 -17.55 -19.29 -3.71
CA PRO A 6 -16.71 -20.47 -3.57
C PRO A 6 -15.37 -20.31 -4.30
N LEU A 7 -14.32 -20.97 -3.82
CA LEU A 7 -12.95 -20.82 -4.33
C LEU A 7 -12.80 -21.14 -5.82
N ASP A 8 -13.52 -22.15 -6.32
CA ASP A 8 -13.54 -22.50 -7.75
C ASP A 8 -14.04 -21.33 -8.62
N ARG A 9 -15.08 -20.65 -8.16
CA ARG A 9 -15.62 -19.45 -8.82
C ARG A 9 -14.68 -18.24 -8.69
N LEU A 10 -14.02 -18.09 -7.56
CA LEU A 10 -13.02 -17.04 -7.34
C LEU A 10 -11.83 -17.18 -8.29
N ARG A 11 -11.36 -18.40 -8.52
CA ARG A 11 -10.26 -18.70 -9.47
C ARG A 11 -10.60 -18.33 -10.91
N GLU A 12 -11.88 -18.29 -11.26
CA GLU A 12 -12.36 -17.91 -12.59
C GLU A 12 -12.82 -16.46 -12.66
N TYR A 13 -12.93 -15.76 -11.52
CA TYR A 13 -13.53 -14.44 -11.42
C TYR A 13 -12.65 -13.36 -12.07
N ARG A 14 -13.05 -12.89 -13.24
CA ARG A 14 -12.40 -11.82 -14.00
C ARG A 14 -13.45 -10.76 -14.37
N PRO A 15 -13.71 -9.81 -13.47
CA PRO A 15 -14.65 -8.75 -13.78
C PRO A 15 -14.06 -7.81 -14.82
N GLU A 16 -14.96 -7.19 -15.61
CA GLU A 16 -14.58 -6.04 -16.44
C GLU A 16 -14.08 -4.90 -15.53
N PRO A 17 -12.91 -4.31 -15.81
CA PRO A 17 -12.39 -3.22 -14.99
C PRO A 17 -13.23 -1.95 -15.17
N GLU A 18 -13.48 -1.26 -14.07
CA GLU A 18 -14.04 0.09 -14.08
C GLU A 18 -12.90 1.09 -14.14
N GLU A 19 -12.37 1.34 -15.34
CA GLU A 19 -11.21 2.22 -15.53
C GLU A 19 -11.63 3.53 -16.19
N PRO A 20 -11.21 4.70 -15.65
CA PRO A 20 -11.40 5.99 -16.31
C PRO A 20 -10.60 6.07 -17.61
N ALA A 21 -11.21 6.63 -18.66
CA ALA A 21 -10.54 6.74 -19.97
C ALA A 21 -9.23 7.56 -19.95
N ASP A 22 -9.08 8.43 -18.98
CA ASP A 22 -7.89 9.29 -18.76
C ASP A 22 -7.01 8.84 -17.60
N PHE A 23 -7.17 7.61 -17.10
CA PHE A 23 -6.43 7.08 -15.95
C PHE A 23 -4.92 7.31 -16.06
N ASP A 24 -4.31 6.95 -17.19
CA ASP A 24 -2.87 7.11 -17.40
C ASP A 24 -2.46 8.58 -17.45
N ALA A 25 -3.26 9.44 -18.10
CA ALA A 25 -3.00 10.86 -18.16
C ALA A 25 -3.08 11.53 -16.78
N PHE A 26 -4.07 11.16 -15.98
CA PHE A 26 -4.27 11.63 -14.60
C PHE A 26 -3.07 11.28 -13.71
N TRP A 27 -2.64 10.02 -13.73
CA TRP A 27 -1.50 9.60 -12.91
C TRP A 27 -0.17 10.13 -13.41
N LYS A 28 0.02 10.19 -14.75
CA LYS A 28 1.21 10.82 -15.33
C LYS A 28 1.33 12.28 -14.89
N GLN A 29 0.27 13.08 -15.03
CA GLN A 29 0.26 14.48 -14.59
C GLN A 29 0.53 14.59 -13.09
N THR A 30 -0.10 13.73 -12.28
CA THR A 30 0.07 13.72 -10.83
C THR A 30 1.52 13.46 -10.41
N LEU A 31 2.17 12.51 -11.08
CA LEU A 31 3.56 12.15 -10.77
C LEU A 31 4.56 13.14 -11.36
N ASP A 32 4.30 13.71 -12.52
CA ASP A 32 5.12 14.80 -13.10
C ASP A 32 5.14 16.02 -12.18
N ASP A 33 3.98 16.41 -11.64
CA ASP A 33 3.86 17.51 -10.67
C ASP A 33 4.65 17.22 -9.38
N ALA A 34 4.65 15.97 -8.93
CA ALA A 34 5.41 15.54 -7.77
C ALA A 34 6.92 15.48 -8.05
N ALA A 35 7.33 14.98 -9.21
CA ALA A 35 8.73 14.88 -9.64
C ALA A 35 9.37 16.25 -9.85
N GLY A 36 8.59 17.27 -10.20
CA GLY A 36 9.04 18.66 -10.28
C GLY A 36 9.54 19.25 -8.96
N ARG A 37 9.40 18.52 -7.84
CA ARG A 37 9.87 18.91 -6.50
C ARG A 37 10.97 17.97 -6.02
N PRO A 38 12.07 18.49 -5.46
CA PRO A 38 13.13 17.65 -4.86
C PRO A 38 12.55 16.69 -3.83
N ILE A 39 13.13 15.48 -3.74
CA ILE A 39 12.72 14.50 -2.72
C ILE A 39 13.10 14.97 -1.31
N ASP A 40 14.18 15.75 -1.16
CA ASP A 40 14.68 16.34 0.09
C ASP A 40 14.66 15.36 1.28
N THR A 41 15.17 14.15 1.06
CA THR A 41 15.17 13.11 2.08
C THR A 41 16.19 13.45 3.17
N ARG A 42 15.75 13.37 4.43
CA ARG A 42 16.58 13.56 5.62
C ARG A 42 16.54 12.30 6.45
N PHE A 43 17.72 11.79 6.77
CA PHE A 43 17.94 10.61 7.61
C PHE A 43 18.54 11.06 8.94
N ALA A 44 17.76 11.07 10.01
CA ALA A 44 18.20 11.43 11.34
C ALA A 44 18.41 10.18 12.21
N PRO A 45 19.58 9.96 12.83
CA PRO A 45 19.78 8.84 13.73
C PRO A 45 18.74 8.82 14.86
N TYR A 46 18.19 7.65 15.16
CA TYR A 46 17.28 7.43 16.26
C TYR A 46 17.83 6.37 17.20
N ASP A 47 18.01 6.71 18.48
CA ASP A 47 18.52 5.77 19.49
C ASP A 47 17.42 4.81 19.96
N ALA A 48 17.23 3.74 19.22
CA ALA A 48 16.30 2.66 19.57
C ALA A 48 16.88 1.65 20.58
N ARG A 49 18.16 1.78 20.99
CA ARG A 49 18.86 0.85 21.90
C ARG A 49 18.85 -0.61 21.42
N LEU A 50 18.75 -0.82 20.10
CA LEU A 50 18.83 -2.15 19.49
C LEU A 50 20.27 -2.49 19.15
N ALA A 51 20.73 -3.70 19.54
CA ALA A 51 22.09 -4.14 19.28
C ALA A 51 22.36 -4.48 17.81
N THR A 52 21.36 -5.03 17.12
CA THR A 52 21.51 -5.60 15.77
C THR A 52 20.91 -4.75 14.66
N VAL A 53 20.09 -3.76 15.01
CA VAL A 53 19.39 -2.89 14.06
C VAL A 53 19.74 -1.42 14.37
N GLU A 54 20.07 -0.68 13.33
CA GLU A 54 20.19 0.77 13.33
C GLU A 54 18.87 1.37 12.85
N VAL A 55 18.41 2.44 13.50
CA VAL A 55 17.13 3.10 13.17
C VAL A 55 17.40 4.55 12.81
N GLN A 56 16.74 5.00 11.74
CA GLN A 56 16.75 6.39 11.32
C GLN A 56 15.32 6.92 11.24
N ASP A 57 15.08 8.11 11.81
CA ASP A 57 13.87 8.89 11.59
C ASP A 57 14.01 9.60 10.23
N VAL A 58 13.17 9.20 9.28
CA VAL A 58 13.22 9.72 7.92
C VAL A 58 12.11 10.73 7.70
N THR A 59 12.45 11.79 6.98
CA THR A 59 11.48 12.75 6.46
C THR A 59 11.78 13.01 4.99
N PHE A 60 10.78 12.95 4.12
CA PHE A 60 10.93 13.23 2.69
C PHE A 60 9.75 14.06 2.15
N SER A 61 9.94 14.67 0.99
CA SER A 61 8.90 15.43 0.30
C SER A 61 7.91 14.52 -0.41
N GLY A 62 6.67 14.46 0.07
CA GLY A 62 5.56 13.75 -0.54
C GLY A 62 4.73 14.63 -1.49
N TRP A 63 3.42 14.40 -1.52
CA TRP A 63 2.46 15.20 -2.26
C TRP A 63 2.65 16.70 -2.00
N GLY A 64 2.72 17.47 -3.08
CA GLY A 64 2.85 18.93 -2.99
C GLY A 64 4.12 19.43 -2.28
N GLY A 65 5.14 18.57 -2.07
CA GLY A 65 6.33 18.90 -1.29
C GLY A 65 6.11 18.85 0.22
N GLN A 66 4.97 18.35 0.67
CA GLN A 66 4.66 18.22 2.09
C GLN A 66 5.53 17.15 2.76
N PRO A 67 5.96 17.33 4.01
CA PRO A 67 6.81 16.37 4.70
C PRO A 67 6.02 15.09 5.01
N VAL A 68 6.61 13.94 4.67
CA VAL A 68 6.14 12.61 5.03
C VAL A 68 7.18 11.97 5.93
N LYS A 69 6.73 11.37 7.02
CA LYS A 69 7.58 10.65 7.96
C LYS A 69 7.71 9.19 7.57
N ALA A 70 8.85 8.60 7.89
CA ALA A 70 9.10 7.18 7.76
C ALA A 70 10.11 6.71 8.81
N TRP A 71 10.19 5.40 9.05
CA TRP A 71 11.33 4.78 9.70
C TRP A 71 12.20 4.10 8.65
N LEU A 72 13.53 4.18 8.77
CA LEU A 72 14.46 3.31 8.05
C LEU A 72 15.21 2.46 9.06
N LEU A 73 15.04 1.15 8.96
CA LEU A 73 15.69 0.16 9.80
C LEU A 73 16.76 -0.57 8.99
N LEU A 74 17.98 -0.59 9.47
CA LEU A 74 19.14 -1.17 8.79
C LEU A 74 19.80 -2.23 9.66
N PRO A 75 20.15 -3.41 9.13
CA PRO A 75 21.06 -4.33 9.82
C PRO A 75 22.35 -3.60 10.19
N ARG A 76 22.75 -3.66 11.46
CA ARG A 76 23.96 -2.97 11.93
C ARG A 76 25.23 -3.54 11.32
N HIS A 77 25.27 -4.86 11.13
CA HIS A 77 26.40 -5.55 10.49
C HIS A 77 26.10 -5.75 9.00
N ARG A 78 26.47 -4.78 8.18
CA ARG A 78 26.35 -4.80 6.72
C ARG A 78 27.70 -4.54 6.06
N THR A 79 27.96 -5.17 4.92
CA THR A 79 29.23 -5.05 4.16
C THR A 79 29.09 -4.16 2.92
N GLY A 80 27.94 -3.55 2.71
CA GLY A 80 27.66 -2.68 1.56
C GLY A 80 26.18 -2.28 1.51
N PRO A 81 25.76 -1.63 0.42
CA PRO A 81 24.37 -1.27 0.23
C PRO A 81 23.44 -2.49 0.19
N LEU A 82 22.29 -2.40 0.83
CA LEU A 82 21.34 -3.49 1.01
C LEU A 82 20.18 -3.39 0.05
N PRO A 83 19.62 -4.52 -0.45
CA PRO A 83 18.30 -4.51 -1.05
C PRO A 83 17.28 -3.95 -0.07
N ALA A 84 16.31 -3.17 -0.56
CA ALA A 84 15.36 -2.48 0.28
C ALA A 84 13.94 -3.01 0.13
N VAL A 85 13.24 -3.03 1.26
CA VAL A 85 11.80 -3.27 1.35
C VAL A 85 11.13 -1.99 1.79
N VAL A 86 10.23 -1.45 0.97
CA VAL A 86 9.36 -0.32 1.33
C VAL A 86 8.03 -0.88 1.78
N GLN A 87 7.68 -0.68 3.04
CA GLN A 87 6.45 -1.18 3.63
C GLN A 87 5.41 -0.08 3.76
N TYR A 88 4.20 -0.37 3.26
CA TYR A 88 3.02 0.46 3.42
C TYR A 88 2.09 -0.11 4.48
N ILE A 89 1.41 0.78 5.19
CA ILE A 89 0.68 0.46 6.42
C ILE A 89 -0.82 0.35 6.14
N GLY A 90 -1.50 -0.50 6.89
CA GLY A 90 -2.94 -0.72 6.83
C GLY A 90 -3.76 0.54 7.16
N TYR A 91 -5.05 0.49 6.85
CA TYR A 91 -6.00 1.60 7.05
C TYR A 91 -6.06 2.03 8.52
N ASN A 92 -6.09 3.34 8.72
CA ASN A 92 -6.11 3.99 10.04
C ASN A 92 -4.90 3.64 10.93
N GLY A 93 -3.78 3.23 10.34
CA GLY A 93 -2.50 3.04 11.01
C GLY A 93 -1.50 4.14 10.67
N GLY A 94 -0.58 4.43 11.58
CA GLY A 94 0.60 5.25 11.38
C GLY A 94 1.87 4.43 11.54
N ARG A 95 3.04 5.04 11.31
CA ARG A 95 4.34 4.37 11.42
C ARG A 95 4.67 3.87 12.83
N GLY A 96 3.94 4.33 13.85
CA GLY A 96 4.12 3.92 15.24
C GLY A 96 5.56 4.05 15.71
N ILE A 97 6.02 3.02 16.40
CA ILE A 97 7.38 2.94 16.95
C ILE A 97 8.21 1.90 16.19
N PRO A 98 9.54 2.08 16.05
CA PRO A 98 10.36 1.22 15.18
C PRO A 98 10.43 -0.24 15.63
N TYR A 99 10.12 -0.53 16.89
CA TYR A 99 10.14 -1.90 17.44
C TYR A 99 9.07 -2.84 16.84
N GLU A 100 8.05 -2.28 16.20
CA GLU A 100 6.97 -3.05 15.55
C GLU A 100 7.40 -3.58 14.18
N TRP A 101 8.56 -3.13 13.64
CA TRP A 101 8.95 -3.30 12.23
C TRP A 101 10.28 -4.05 12.03
N LEU A 102 10.68 -4.91 12.95
CA LEU A 102 12.01 -5.51 12.92
C LEU A 102 12.21 -6.61 11.88
N THR A 103 11.16 -7.19 11.35
CA THR A 103 11.19 -8.43 10.56
C THR A 103 12.11 -8.35 9.35
N TRP A 104 11.93 -7.36 8.47
CA TRP A 104 12.72 -7.28 7.24
C TRP A 104 14.17 -6.89 7.51
N SER A 105 14.42 -6.02 8.47
CA SER A 105 15.80 -5.69 8.87
C SER A 105 16.50 -6.87 9.55
N ALA A 106 15.79 -7.67 10.34
CA ALA A 106 16.32 -8.91 10.91
C ALA A 106 16.65 -9.96 9.83
N ALA A 107 15.91 -9.95 8.71
CA ALA A 107 16.17 -10.78 7.54
C ALA A 107 17.30 -10.24 6.62
N GLY A 108 17.91 -9.11 6.97
CA GLY A 108 19.07 -8.57 6.26
C GLY A 108 18.74 -7.57 5.15
N TYR A 109 17.55 -6.99 5.14
CA TYR A 109 17.13 -5.94 4.20
C TYR A 109 17.16 -4.56 4.84
N ALA A 110 17.39 -3.52 4.06
CA ALA A 110 17.02 -2.16 4.45
C ALA A 110 15.48 -2.07 4.45
N HIS A 111 14.89 -1.61 5.55
CA HIS A 111 13.43 -1.60 5.70
C HIS A 111 12.93 -0.19 5.93
N LEU A 112 12.25 0.38 4.94
CA LEU A 112 11.58 1.68 5.07
C LEU A 112 10.10 1.48 5.31
N ILE A 113 9.59 2.05 6.40
CA ILE A 113 8.17 2.04 6.76
C ILE A 113 7.62 3.43 6.56
N MET A 114 6.77 3.62 5.54
CA MET A 114 6.15 4.92 5.25
C MET A 114 4.96 5.16 6.18
N ASP A 115 4.91 6.35 6.75
CA ASP A 115 3.77 6.80 7.54
C ASP A 115 2.58 7.21 6.66
N ASN A 116 1.36 6.96 7.13
CA ASN A 116 0.13 7.31 6.41
C ASN A 116 -0.33 8.72 6.77
N ARG A 117 -0.28 9.66 5.81
CA ARG A 117 -0.73 11.05 6.05
C ARG A 117 -2.13 11.12 6.67
N GLY A 118 -2.26 11.86 7.75
CA GLY A 118 -3.53 12.19 8.41
C GLY A 118 -4.28 11.01 9.04
N GLN A 119 -3.73 9.79 9.02
CA GLN A 119 -4.36 8.61 9.62
C GLN A 119 -3.94 8.42 11.09
N GLY A 120 -4.46 7.38 11.74
CA GLY A 120 -4.10 6.99 13.11
C GLY A 120 -4.93 7.64 14.23
N GLY A 121 -5.88 8.51 13.91
CA GLY A 121 -6.68 9.24 14.92
C GLY A 121 -7.66 8.41 15.76
N GLY A 122 -7.76 7.12 15.53
CA GLY A 122 -8.60 6.19 16.30
C GLY A 122 -8.03 4.78 16.26
N GLY A 123 -6.79 4.63 15.82
CA GLY A 123 -6.11 3.37 15.61
C GLY A 123 -5.14 2.99 16.72
N LYS A 124 -4.45 1.89 16.49
CA LYS A 124 -3.41 1.38 17.39
C LYS A 124 -2.14 2.22 17.37
N THR A 125 -1.82 2.82 16.21
CA THR A 125 -0.57 3.55 15.97
C THR A 125 -0.88 4.91 15.38
N VAL A 126 -0.31 5.97 15.95
CA VAL A 126 -0.52 7.36 15.51
C VAL A 126 0.37 7.67 14.31
N SER A 127 -0.18 8.39 13.33
CA SER A 127 0.60 9.01 12.26
C SER A 127 1.18 10.35 12.75
N GLU A 128 2.43 10.58 12.39
CA GLU A 128 3.12 11.86 12.58
C GLU A 128 3.17 12.70 11.30
N THR A 129 2.58 12.19 10.21
CA THR A 129 2.47 12.88 8.93
C THR A 129 1.11 13.55 8.82
N PRO A 130 1.01 14.88 8.87
CA PRO A 130 -0.26 15.57 8.70
C PRO A 130 -0.74 15.49 7.24
N ASP A 131 -2.06 15.41 7.02
CA ASP A 131 -2.66 15.66 5.71
C ASP A 131 -2.96 17.16 5.60
N ILE A 132 -1.97 17.93 5.13
CA ILE A 132 -2.08 19.37 5.00
C ILE A 132 -2.94 19.68 3.76
N ALA A 133 -4.23 19.85 3.99
CA ALA A 133 -5.19 20.40 3.03
C ALA A 133 -5.53 21.85 3.42
N PRO A 134 -6.25 22.62 2.59
CA PRO A 134 -6.71 23.97 2.99
C PRO A 134 -7.48 23.97 4.32
N GLU A 135 -8.17 22.88 4.63
CA GLU A 135 -8.89 22.62 5.89
C GLU A 135 -8.02 21.97 6.97
N GLY A 136 -6.78 21.80 6.71
CA GLY A 136 -5.60 21.24 7.31
C GLY A 136 -5.72 20.43 8.59
N HIS A 137 -5.06 19.24 8.68
CA HIS A 137 -5.14 18.54 9.96
C HIS A 137 -4.10 17.45 10.15
N GLY A 138 -3.76 17.21 11.42
CA GLY A 138 -3.04 16.06 11.91
C GLY A 138 -3.85 14.75 11.80
N SER A 139 -3.55 13.79 12.65
CA SER A 139 -4.28 12.50 12.73
C SER A 139 -5.77 12.70 12.90
N SER A 140 -6.56 12.03 12.09
CA SER A 140 -8.02 12.09 12.16
C SER A 140 -8.65 10.70 12.17
N ALA A 141 -9.93 10.64 12.57
CA ALA A 141 -10.73 9.42 12.53
C ALA A 141 -10.96 8.94 11.08
N PRO A 142 -11.31 7.64 10.90
CA PRO A 142 -11.67 7.06 9.60
C PRO A 142 -12.72 7.87 8.82
N GLY A 143 -12.73 7.69 7.52
CA GLY A 143 -13.54 8.44 6.54
C GLY A 143 -12.69 8.80 5.31
N PHE A 144 -11.53 8.16 5.18
CA PHE A 144 -10.54 8.51 4.14
C PHE A 144 -11.00 8.09 2.73
N LEU A 145 -11.85 7.05 2.58
CA LEU A 145 -12.43 6.67 1.30
C LEU A 145 -13.39 7.71 0.73
N THR A 146 -14.01 8.49 1.57
CA THR A 146 -15.02 9.47 1.15
C THR A 146 -14.50 10.91 1.14
N ARG A 147 -13.27 11.11 1.58
CA ARG A 147 -12.64 12.44 1.62
C ARG A 147 -12.27 12.91 0.21
N GLY A 148 -13.08 13.80 -0.35
CA GLY A 148 -12.97 14.29 -1.73
C GLY A 148 -13.54 13.33 -2.78
N ILE A 149 -14.51 12.47 -2.40
CA ILE A 149 -15.08 11.42 -3.27
C ILE A 149 -15.81 11.97 -4.51
N GLU A 150 -16.14 13.25 -4.56
CA GLU A 150 -16.80 13.90 -5.69
C GLU A 150 -15.82 14.35 -6.79
N ASP A 151 -14.49 14.34 -6.50
CA ASP A 151 -13.49 14.87 -7.43
C ASP A 151 -12.15 14.12 -7.26
N PRO A 152 -11.71 13.33 -8.25
CA PRO A 152 -10.46 12.59 -8.14
C PRO A 152 -9.24 13.49 -7.93
N ALA A 153 -9.26 14.75 -8.40
CA ALA A 153 -8.18 15.69 -8.18
C ALA A 153 -8.02 16.10 -6.71
N LYS A 154 -9.09 16.02 -5.92
CA LYS A 154 -9.12 16.38 -4.48
C LYS A 154 -9.12 15.16 -3.57
N HIS A 155 -9.26 13.97 -4.11
CA HIS A 155 -9.40 12.76 -3.32
C HIS A 155 -8.17 12.47 -2.46
N TYR A 156 -8.40 11.98 -1.25
CA TYR A 156 -7.36 11.65 -0.28
C TYR A 156 -6.31 10.67 -0.84
N TYR A 157 -6.75 9.61 -1.53
CA TYR A 157 -5.83 8.58 -2.07
C TYR A 157 -4.93 9.09 -3.19
N ARG A 158 -5.27 10.16 -3.90
CA ARG A 158 -4.33 10.80 -4.83
C ARG A 158 -3.06 11.24 -4.09
N ARG A 159 -3.23 11.82 -2.91
CA ARG A 159 -2.11 12.29 -2.08
C ARG A 159 -1.32 11.14 -1.46
N LEU A 160 -2.03 10.16 -0.87
CA LEU A 160 -1.38 9.04 -0.19
C LEU A 160 -0.61 8.13 -1.18
N ILE A 161 -1.17 7.84 -2.37
CA ILE A 161 -0.49 7.05 -3.40
C ILE A 161 0.73 7.81 -3.95
N THR A 162 0.64 9.14 -4.12
CA THR A 162 1.81 9.95 -4.49
C THR A 162 2.92 9.85 -3.44
N ASP A 163 2.59 9.91 -2.15
CA ASP A 163 3.58 9.70 -1.09
C ASP A 163 4.21 8.31 -1.18
N ALA A 164 3.39 7.29 -1.46
CA ALA A 164 3.87 5.91 -1.56
C ALA A 164 4.86 5.74 -2.73
N VAL A 165 4.59 6.34 -3.88
CA VAL A 165 5.53 6.37 -5.02
C VAL A 165 6.83 7.06 -4.63
N ARG A 166 6.74 8.22 -3.95
CA ARG A 166 7.93 8.99 -3.54
C ARG A 166 8.72 8.34 -2.40
N ALA A 167 8.10 7.46 -1.60
CA ALA A 167 8.82 6.68 -0.59
C ALA A 167 9.88 5.76 -1.22
N VAL A 168 9.65 5.27 -2.44
CA VAL A 168 10.65 4.50 -3.20
C VAL A 168 11.83 5.40 -3.59
N ASP A 169 11.58 6.63 -4.03
CA ASP A 169 12.66 7.59 -4.33
C ASP A 169 13.43 7.97 -3.06
N ALA A 170 12.71 8.13 -1.95
CA ALA A 170 13.31 8.44 -0.66
C ALA A 170 14.26 7.34 -0.16
N VAL A 171 13.85 6.07 -0.21
CA VAL A 171 14.72 4.96 0.22
C VAL A 171 15.95 4.83 -0.68
N ARG A 172 15.80 5.03 -1.99
CA ARG A 172 16.89 4.99 -2.97
C ARG A 172 17.94 6.10 -2.77
N SER A 173 17.58 7.20 -2.12
CA SER A 173 18.53 8.28 -1.83
C SER A 173 19.46 7.96 -0.66
N SER A 174 19.23 6.87 0.07
CA SER A 174 20.11 6.42 1.14
C SER A 174 21.38 5.75 0.58
N PRO A 175 22.60 6.13 1.07
CA PRO A 175 23.84 5.46 0.67
C PRO A 175 23.93 4.00 1.16
N ASP A 176 23.10 3.61 2.11
CA ASP A 176 23.04 2.25 2.66
C ASP A 176 22.12 1.30 1.85
N VAL A 177 21.47 1.81 0.79
CA VAL A 177 20.49 1.09 -0.01
C VAL A 177 21.02 0.86 -1.43
N ASP A 178 20.84 -0.37 -1.92
CA ASP A 178 21.02 -0.70 -3.32
C ASP A 178 19.78 -0.21 -4.09
N ALA A 179 19.96 0.88 -4.82
CA ALA A 179 18.89 1.57 -5.52
C ALA A 179 18.22 0.72 -6.62
N ASP A 180 18.91 -0.30 -7.14
CA ASP A 180 18.40 -1.18 -8.20
C ASP A 180 17.60 -2.36 -7.64
N ARG A 181 17.66 -2.61 -6.33
CA ARG A 181 17.00 -3.73 -5.66
C ARG A 181 16.01 -3.24 -4.60
N VAL A 182 14.83 -2.78 -5.05
CA VAL A 182 13.76 -2.28 -4.18
C VAL A 182 12.48 -3.06 -4.43
N ALA A 183 11.89 -3.59 -3.37
CA ALA A 183 10.57 -4.21 -3.35
C ALA A 183 9.59 -3.40 -2.51
N VAL A 184 8.30 -3.52 -2.84
CA VAL A 184 7.20 -2.90 -2.10
C VAL A 184 6.34 -3.97 -1.44
N VAL A 185 5.94 -3.76 -0.19
CA VAL A 185 5.15 -4.73 0.56
C VAL A 185 4.06 -4.05 1.38
N GLY A 186 2.96 -4.74 1.60
CA GLY A 186 1.94 -4.26 2.53
C GLY A 186 0.76 -5.19 2.68
N GLY A 187 0.01 -5.01 3.77
CA GLY A 187 -1.24 -5.70 4.03
C GLY A 187 -2.43 -4.73 4.02
N SER A 188 -3.60 -5.20 3.59
CA SER A 188 -4.81 -4.40 3.53
C SER A 188 -4.61 -3.12 2.70
N GLN A 189 -4.81 -1.92 3.25
CA GLN A 189 -4.49 -0.65 2.57
C GLN A 189 -3.03 -0.65 2.06
N GLY A 190 -2.10 -1.16 2.87
CA GLY A 190 -0.71 -1.27 2.45
C GLY A 190 -0.53 -2.16 1.23
N GLY A 191 -1.30 -3.24 1.12
CA GLY A 191 -1.32 -4.11 -0.07
C GLY A 191 -1.86 -3.40 -1.31
N GLY A 192 -2.93 -2.63 -1.17
CA GLY A 192 -3.46 -1.78 -2.25
C GLY A 192 -2.46 -0.70 -2.69
N LEU A 193 -1.75 -0.07 -1.73
CA LEU A 193 -0.69 0.88 -2.02
C LEU A 193 0.50 0.21 -2.72
N ALA A 194 0.89 -1.01 -2.31
CA ALA A 194 1.95 -1.76 -2.99
C ALA A 194 1.59 -2.06 -4.46
N LEU A 195 0.34 -2.43 -4.73
CA LEU A 195 -0.16 -2.63 -6.10
C LEU A 195 -0.19 -1.32 -6.89
N ALA A 196 -0.63 -0.22 -6.27
CA ALA A 196 -0.64 1.09 -6.91
C ALA A 196 0.77 1.54 -7.30
N VAL A 197 1.74 1.38 -6.40
CA VAL A 197 3.13 1.72 -6.68
C VAL A 197 3.72 0.80 -7.74
N ALA A 198 3.42 -0.51 -7.71
CA ALA A 198 3.87 -1.45 -8.74
C ALA A 198 3.31 -1.12 -10.12
N GLY A 199 2.07 -0.63 -10.21
CA GLY A 199 1.47 -0.19 -11.47
C GLY A 199 1.98 1.15 -11.99
N LEU A 200 2.47 2.01 -11.09
CA LEU A 200 3.00 3.34 -11.43
C LEU A 200 4.52 3.37 -11.62
N ARG A 201 5.24 2.28 -11.29
CA ARG A 201 6.70 2.17 -11.37
C ARG A 201 7.12 0.84 -12.01
N ALA A 202 7.86 0.91 -13.10
CA ALA A 202 8.39 -0.27 -13.81
C ALA A 202 9.77 -0.72 -13.27
N ASP A 203 10.33 -0.03 -12.27
CA ASP A 203 11.70 -0.19 -11.78
C ASP A 203 11.78 -0.90 -10.40
N LEU A 204 10.73 -1.63 -10.03
CA LEU A 204 10.68 -2.43 -8.81
C LEU A 204 11.14 -3.87 -9.05
N SER A 205 11.82 -4.45 -8.07
CA SER A 205 12.20 -5.87 -8.08
C SER A 205 11.05 -6.80 -7.76
N ALA A 206 10.10 -6.38 -6.92
CA ALA A 206 8.99 -7.21 -6.47
C ALA A 206 7.88 -6.41 -5.80
N ALA A 207 6.67 -7.00 -5.73
CA ALA A 207 5.57 -6.52 -4.91
C ALA A 207 4.97 -7.66 -4.07
N ILE A 208 4.65 -7.39 -2.80
CA ILE A 208 3.89 -8.31 -1.94
C ILE A 208 2.63 -7.60 -1.46
N ALA A 209 1.47 -8.16 -1.78
CA ALA A 209 0.16 -7.61 -1.46
C ALA A 209 -0.66 -8.61 -0.64
N ASP A 210 -0.67 -8.42 0.68
CA ASP A 210 -1.43 -9.28 1.59
C ASP A 210 -2.86 -8.76 1.74
N VAL A 211 -3.85 -9.62 1.45
CA VAL A 211 -5.28 -9.30 1.59
C VAL A 211 -5.60 -7.85 1.13
N PRO A 212 -5.18 -7.44 -0.09
CA PRO A 212 -5.15 -6.05 -0.48
C PRO A 212 -6.54 -5.39 -0.47
N PHE A 213 -6.61 -4.24 0.21
CA PHE A 213 -7.72 -3.29 0.15
C PHE A 213 -7.57 -2.38 -1.07
N LEU A 214 -8.49 -1.45 -1.30
CA LEU A 214 -8.56 -0.55 -2.45
C LEU A 214 -8.83 -1.28 -3.78
N SER A 215 -9.46 -2.44 -3.74
CA SER A 215 -9.70 -3.26 -4.93
C SER A 215 -11.19 -3.42 -5.19
N HIS A 216 -11.58 -3.21 -6.46
CA HIS A 216 -12.94 -3.47 -6.96
C HIS A 216 -14.04 -2.80 -6.14
N PHE A 217 -13.95 -1.49 -5.99
CA PHE A 217 -14.76 -0.69 -5.07
C PHE A 217 -16.27 -0.89 -5.20
N ARG A 218 -16.82 -0.94 -6.43
CA ARG A 218 -18.27 -1.13 -6.63
C ARG A 218 -18.75 -2.44 -6.02
N ARG A 219 -18.07 -3.53 -6.32
CA ARG A 219 -18.41 -4.83 -5.74
C ARG A 219 -18.21 -4.84 -4.22
N ALA A 220 -17.06 -4.37 -3.75
CA ALA A 220 -16.76 -4.34 -2.33
C ALA A 220 -17.85 -3.61 -1.53
N SER A 221 -18.28 -2.42 -1.99
CA SER A 221 -19.31 -1.62 -1.32
C SER A 221 -20.70 -2.28 -1.29
N GLN A 222 -20.91 -3.31 -2.12
CA GLN A 222 -22.20 -4.04 -2.21
C GLN A 222 -22.22 -5.34 -1.40
N ILE A 223 -21.04 -5.94 -1.12
CA ILE A 223 -20.97 -7.28 -0.51
C ILE A 223 -20.42 -7.28 0.91
N THR A 224 -19.87 -6.16 1.40
CA THR A 224 -19.45 -6.04 2.81
C THR A 224 -19.98 -4.77 3.45
N ASP A 225 -20.44 -4.91 4.69
CA ASP A 225 -20.82 -3.82 5.58
C ASP A 225 -19.72 -3.51 6.63
N ASN A 226 -18.57 -4.15 6.51
CA ASN A 226 -17.43 -4.02 7.40
C ASN A 226 -16.28 -3.21 6.78
N GLY A 227 -15.37 -2.81 7.63
CA GLY A 227 -14.13 -2.15 7.27
C GLY A 227 -14.32 -0.86 6.50
N PRO A 228 -13.29 -0.38 5.80
CA PRO A 228 -13.36 0.92 5.14
C PRO A 228 -14.37 0.96 3.98
N TYR A 229 -14.68 -0.14 3.30
CA TYR A 229 -15.65 -0.15 2.20
C TYR A 229 -17.06 0.28 2.63
N ALA A 230 -17.46 0.04 3.88
CA ALA A 230 -18.72 0.50 4.44
C ALA A 230 -18.84 2.04 4.49
N GLU A 231 -17.73 2.79 4.41
CA GLU A 231 -17.74 4.25 4.31
C GLU A 231 -18.43 4.71 3.03
N ILE A 232 -18.20 4.00 1.91
CA ILE A 232 -18.82 4.29 0.61
C ILE A 232 -20.33 4.13 0.70
N ALA A 233 -20.79 2.97 1.20
CA ALA A 233 -22.23 2.70 1.36
C ALA A 233 -22.90 3.71 2.31
N ARG A 234 -22.23 4.09 3.38
CA ARG A 234 -22.72 5.10 4.34
C ARG A 234 -22.83 6.48 3.70
N TRP A 235 -21.85 6.90 2.89
CA TRP A 235 -21.88 8.16 2.19
C TRP A 235 -23.01 8.18 1.15
N LEU A 236 -23.12 7.12 0.32
CA LEU A 236 -24.16 6.98 -0.70
C LEU A 236 -25.59 6.91 -0.13
N LYS A 237 -25.75 6.43 1.11
CA LYS A 237 -27.05 6.46 1.80
C LYS A 237 -27.60 7.89 1.94
N GLY A 238 -26.72 8.87 2.12
CA GLY A 238 -27.07 10.29 2.13
C GLY A 238 -27.11 10.92 0.73
N HIS A 239 -26.24 10.48 -0.16
CA HIS A 239 -26.03 11.03 -1.51
C HIS A 239 -26.55 10.06 -2.58
N ARG A 240 -27.86 9.84 -2.58
CA ARG A 240 -28.54 8.72 -3.27
C ARG A 240 -28.40 8.70 -4.80
N PHE A 241 -28.08 9.84 -5.40
CA PHE A 241 -27.98 9.99 -6.86
C PHE A 241 -26.52 10.11 -7.33
N GLU A 242 -25.55 10.00 -6.40
CA GLU A 242 -24.13 10.24 -6.68
C GLU A 242 -23.32 8.93 -6.82
N THR A 243 -23.96 7.80 -7.03
CA THR A 243 -23.26 6.50 -7.12
C THR A 243 -22.21 6.51 -8.22
N GLU A 244 -22.57 6.98 -9.42
CA GLU A 244 -21.63 6.96 -10.55
C GLU A 244 -20.52 8.00 -10.39
N THR A 245 -20.79 9.14 -9.79
CA THR A 245 -19.77 10.15 -9.41
C THR A 245 -18.78 9.56 -8.43
N ALA A 246 -19.28 8.95 -7.36
CA ALA A 246 -18.44 8.36 -6.31
C ALA A 246 -17.57 7.21 -6.82
N ILE A 247 -18.18 6.25 -7.52
CA ILE A 247 -17.47 5.10 -8.08
C ILE A 247 -16.50 5.55 -9.18
N GLY A 248 -16.91 6.49 -10.04
CA GLY A 248 -16.05 7.09 -11.05
C GLY A 248 -14.80 7.76 -10.43
N THR A 249 -14.95 8.46 -9.32
CA THR A 249 -13.79 9.00 -8.59
C THR A 249 -12.91 7.89 -7.99
N LEU A 250 -13.52 6.90 -7.33
CA LEU A 250 -12.79 5.81 -6.69
C LEU A 250 -12.02 4.94 -7.69
N SER A 251 -12.51 4.82 -8.92
CA SER A 251 -11.87 4.01 -9.96
C SER A 251 -10.47 4.52 -10.36
N TYR A 252 -10.15 5.80 -10.14
CA TYR A 252 -8.78 6.31 -10.27
C TYR A 252 -7.81 5.74 -9.23
N PHE A 253 -8.32 5.15 -8.15
CA PHE A 253 -7.55 4.64 -7.01
C PHE A 253 -7.73 3.14 -6.81
N ASP A 254 -8.40 2.46 -7.75
CA ASP A 254 -8.67 1.03 -7.69
C ASP A 254 -7.41 0.23 -8.03
N ALA A 255 -7.01 -0.65 -7.10
CA ALA A 255 -5.84 -1.50 -7.26
C ALA A 255 -5.94 -2.46 -8.47
N VAL A 256 -7.14 -2.76 -8.95
CA VAL A 256 -7.34 -3.55 -10.19
C VAL A 256 -6.74 -2.83 -11.39
N ASN A 257 -6.97 -1.51 -11.50
CA ASN A 257 -6.44 -0.70 -12.61
C ASN A 257 -4.92 -0.53 -12.54
N PHE A 258 -4.36 -0.41 -11.35
CA PHE A 258 -2.89 -0.40 -11.18
C PHE A 258 -2.27 -1.78 -11.47
N ALA A 259 -2.89 -2.86 -11.02
CA ALA A 259 -2.43 -4.22 -11.25
C ALA A 259 -2.28 -4.53 -12.74
N ALA A 260 -3.17 -4.01 -13.59
CA ALA A 260 -3.13 -4.15 -15.04
C ALA A 260 -1.87 -3.51 -15.70
N ARG A 261 -1.11 -2.71 -14.95
CA ARG A 261 0.11 -2.02 -15.40
C ARG A 261 1.38 -2.53 -14.72
N ALA A 262 1.24 -3.27 -13.64
CA ALA A 262 2.36 -3.74 -12.84
C ALA A 262 3.09 -4.90 -13.52
N THR A 263 4.40 -4.81 -13.67
CA THR A 263 5.21 -5.79 -14.44
C THR A 263 6.21 -6.56 -13.61
N CYS A 264 6.58 -6.10 -12.41
CA CYS A 264 7.46 -6.86 -11.52
C CYS A 264 6.79 -8.14 -11.00
N PRO A 265 7.55 -9.16 -10.57
CA PRO A 265 6.97 -10.32 -9.89
C PRO A 265 6.17 -9.93 -8.65
N ALA A 266 5.00 -10.56 -8.44
CA ALA A 266 4.16 -10.25 -7.29
C ALA A 266 3.65 -11.50 -6.56
N TRP A 267 3.52 -11.38 -5.24
CA TRP A 267 2.93 -12.39 -4.36
C TRP A 267 1.75 -11.81 -3.63
N PHE A 268 0.61 -12.41 -3.86
CA PHE A 268 -0.65 -12.06 -3.20
C PHE A 268 -0.95 -13.05 -2.08
N SER A 269 -1.73 -12.62 -1.11
CA SER A 269 -2.46 -13.52 -0.22
C SER A 269 -3.93 -13.14 -0.18
N VAL A 270 -4.80 -14.14 0.03
CA VAL A 270 -6.24 -13.97 0.18
C VAL A 270 -6.76 -14.91 1.26
N ALA A 271 -7.75 -14.45 2.04
CA ALA A 271 -8.39 -15.26 3.07
C ALA A 271 -9.90 -15.39 2.80
N LEU A 272 -10.41 -16.64 2.76
CA LEU A 272 -11.79 -16.89 2.32
C LEU A 272 -12.87 -16.48 3.33
N MET A 273 -12.48 -16.16 4.56
CA MET A 273 -13.39 -15.64 5.60
C MET A 273 -13.19 -14.15 5.86
N ASP A 274 -12.43 -13.46 5.01
CA ASP A 274 -12.17 -12.02 5.13
C ASP A 274 -13.40 -11.22 4.69
N ASN A 275 -14.06 -10.59 5.66
CA ASN A 275 -15.20 -9.70 5.45
C ASN A 275 -14.82 -8.21 5.42
N ILE A 276 -13.52 -7.89 5.52
CA ILE A 276 -12.96 -6.55 5.37
C ILE A 276 -12.55 -6.31 3.91
N CYS A 277 -11.72 -7.25 3.38
CA CYS A 277 -11.33 -7.29 1.97
C CYS A 277 -11.87 -8.59 1.34
N PRO A 278 -13.14 -8.60 0.87
CA PRO A 278 -13.77 -9.82 0.39
C PRO A 278 -12.94 -10.50 -0.70
N PRO A 279 -12.83 -11.85 -0.69
CA PRO A 279 -11.96 -12.60 -1.59
C PRO A 279 -12.07 -12.24 -3.08
N SER A 280 -13.29 -11.99 -3.58
CA SER A 280 -13.47 -11.62 -4.99
C SER A 280 -12.81 -10.30 -5.37
N THR A 281 -12.64 -9.37 -4.42
CA THR A 281 -11.96 -8.10 -4.68
C THR A 281 -10.44 -8.30 -4.82
N VAL A 282 -9.88 -9.21 -4.02
CA VAL A 282 -8.47 -9.61 -4.09
C VAL A 282 -8.20 -10.37 -5.40
N PHE A 283 -9.06 -11.34 -5.74
CA PHE A 283 -8.94 -12.10 -6.99
C PHE A 283 -9.10 -11.21 -8.23
N ALA A 284 -9.91 -10.16 -8.17
CA ALA A 284 -10.02 -9.18 -9.26
C ALA A 284 -8.67 -8.51 -9.53
N ALA A 285 -7.98 -8.01 -8.49
CA ALA A 285 -6.66 -7.42 -8.63
C ALA A 285 -5.59 -8.44 -9.06
N TYR A 286 -5.63 -9.65 -8.49
CA TYR A 286 -4.71 -10.73 -8.87
C TYR A 286 -4.83 -11.12 -10.34
N HIS A 287 -6.05 -11.31 -10.84
CA HIS A 287 -6.28 -11.70 -12.24
C HIS A 287 -6.03 -10.56 -13.24
N ALA A 288 -6.09 -9.31 -12.79
CA ALA A 288 -5.72 -8.15 -13.60
C ALA A 288 -4.22 -7.91 -13.67
N TYR A 289 -3.43 -8.52 -12.77
CA TYR A 289 -1.99 -8.26 -12.69
C TYR A 289 -1.26 -8.66 -13.97
N ALA A 290 -0.53 -7.71 -14.59
CA ALA A 290 0.08 -7.92 -15.90
C ALA A 290 1.39 -8.72 -15.85
N GLY A 291 2.14 -8.63 -14.75
CA GLY A 291 3.39 -9.35 -14.54
C GLY A 291 3.19 -10.76 -14.01
N PRO A 292 4.28 -11.49 -13.73
CA PRO A 292 4.20 -12.77 -13.04
C PRO A 292 3.59 -12.61 -11.64
N ALA A 293 2.56 -13.40 -11.31
CA ALA A 293 1.92 -13.30 -10.01
C ALA A 293 1.54 -14.67 -9.45
N GLU A 294 1.68 -14.82 -8.14
CA GLU A 294 1.25 -15.97 -7.36
C GLU A 294 0.26 -15.53 -6.27
N ILE A 295 -0.68 -16.39 -5.91
CA ILE A 295 -1.64 -16.12 -4.83
C ILE A 295 -1.72 -17.28 -3.85
N GLU A 296 -1.52 -17.01 -2.56
CA GLU A 296 -1.74 -17.96 -1.47
C GLU A 296 -3.15 -17.80 -0.91
N VAL A 297 -3.84 -18.92 -0.68
CA VAL A 297 -5.24 -18.95 -0.26
C VAL A 297 -5.37 -19.51 1.14
N PHE A 298 -5.78 -18.70 2.09
CA PHE A 298 -6.03 -19.08 3.49
C PHE A 298 -7.53 -19.37 3.68
N THR A 299 -7.88 -20.66 3.73
CA THR A 299 -9.29 -21.10 3.70
C THR A 299 -10.10 -20.70 4.93
N TYR A 300 -9.49 -20.73 6.12
CA TYR A 300 -10.19 -20.55 7.40
C TYR A 300 -9.82 -19.26 8.12
N ASN A 301 -9.06 -18.39 7.47
CA ASN A 301 -8.61 -17.13 8.04
C ASN A 301 -9.50 -15.97 7.61
N GLY A 302 -9.54 -14.93 8.43
CA GLY A 302 -10.15 -13.64 8.14
C GLY A 302 -9.14 -12.62 7.62
N HIS A 303 -9.28 -11.37 8.01
CA HIS A 303 -8.44 -10.26 7.51
C HIS A 303 -6.96 -10.35 7.93
N GLU A 304 -6.61 -11.20 8.86
CA GLU A 304 -5.23 -11.48 9.23
C GLU A 304 -4.47 -12.25 8.13
N GLY A 305 -5.18 -12.92 7.22
CA GLY A 305 -4.57 -13.74 6.16
C GLY A 305 -3.67 -14.83 6.73
N GLY A 306 -2.46 -14.95 6.21
CA GLY A 306 -1.44 -15.87 6.73
C GLY A 306 -0.66 -15.33 7.92
N ALA A 307 -0.78 -14.04 8.23
CA ALA A 307 0.00 -13.36 9.27
C ALA A 307 1.49 -13.74 9.23
N GLU A 308 2.10 -14.00 10.39
CA GLU A 308 3.51 -14.38 10.50
C GLU A 308 3.80 -15.80 9.95
N TYR A 309 2.78 -16.65 9.82
CA TYR A 309 2.95 -18.00 9.25
C TYR A 309 3.26 -17.96 7.74
N ASP A 310 2.92 -16.88 7.04
CA ASP A 310 3.25 -16.68 5.62
C ASP A 310 4.65 -16.05 5.42
N LEU A 311 5.31 -15.65 6.48
CA LEU A 311 6.61 -14.97 6.39
C LEU A 311 7.70 -15.78 5.68
N PRO A 312 7.85 -17.12 5.91
CA PRO A 312 8.84 -17.90 5.18
C PRO A 312 8.65 -17.85 3.65
N ARG A 313 7.41 -17.88 3.16
CA ARG A 313 7.11 -17.76 1.73
C ARG A 313 7.53 -16.39 1.20
N LYS A 314 7.22 -15.32 1.92
CA LYS A 314 7.57 -13.95 1.56
C LYS A 314 9.08 -13.71 1.56
N LEU A 315 9.80 -14.27 2.53
CA LEU A 315 11.26 -14.19 2.58
C LEU A 315 11.90 -14.90 1.39
N ASN A 316 11.43 -16.11 1.04
CA ASN A 316 11.89 -16.82 -0.15
C ASN A 316 11.59 -16.06 -1.45
N ALA A 317 10.39 -15.46 -1.55
CA ALA A 317 9.99 -14.64 -2.67
C ALA A 317 10.94 -13.46 -2.89
N LEU A 318 11.22 -12.70 -1.83
CA LEU A 318 12.14 -11.56 -1.90
C LEU A 318 13.59 -11.98 -2.14
N ALA A 319 14.05 -13.09 -1.53
CA ALA A 319 15.39 -13.62 -1.80
C ALA A 319 15.56 -13.92 -3.29
N GLY A 320 14.61 -14.63 -3.89
CA GLY A 320 14.61 -14.91 -5.33
C GLY A 320 14.55 -13.65 -6.19
N ALA A 321 13.67 -12.71 -5.87
CA ALA A 321 13.54 -11.45 -6.62
C ALA A 321 14.79 -10.55 -6.54
N PHE A 322 15.53 -10.62 -5.44
CA PHE A 322 16.77 -9.87 -5.26
C PHE A 322 18.04 -10.64 -5.69
N GLY A 323 17.89 -11.86 -6.22
CA GLY A 323 19.04 -12.70 -6.61
C GLY A 323 19.94 -13.09 -5.44
N ARG A 324 19.36 -13.29 -4.26
CA ARG A 324 20.07 -13.80 -3.07
C ARG A 324 19.83 -15.32 -2.99
N ASP A 325 20.89 -16.07 -2.70
CA ASP A 325 20.74 -17.47 -2.32
C ASP A 325 19.93 -17.55 -1.01
N ALA A 326 18.94 -18.45 -0.99
CA ALA A 326 18.02 -18.64 0.13
C ALA A 326 18.72 -19.33 1.32
#